data_498b305c5c71325a02d3d11e9a9a502e
#
_entry.id   498b305c5c71325a02d3d11e9a9a502e
#
_cell.length_a   1.000
_cell.length_b   1.000
_cell.length_c   1.000
_cell.angle_alpha   90.00
_cell.angle_beta   90.00
_cell.angle_gamma   90.00
#
_symmetry.space_group_name_H-M   'P 1'
#
loop_
_entity.id
_entity.type
_entity.pdbx_description
1 polymer ?
#
loop_
_entity_poly.entity_id
_entity_poly.type
_entity_poly.pdbx_seq_one_letter_code
_entity_poly.pdbx_strand_id
1 'polypeptide(L)'
;RRQRQMCIRDSYVMASINPGLEGQILISTDGDGLKIYDESTGLITQSNIRTYEYNLATSNVKDAIVDSDGNTWVGVYWKGVLVMPDMATSFEYVGRRSVLKNTIGTNCVTAITGDGHGNLWLAADHCGVYHLAHDGSSSVHFKPGVVKTMPSTVMSMLEDSEGTLWLGSSWSGVAKMDKHTGECVNLGAWVKDGNKIPNAYTMVEDGYKNIWIGTMGSGLFRYSLLTGELTQYKMLVDNTVVYPYQILRNLYVRTLLVHGDFLYVGTADGLEVFTLSKGGDIRLRGRFMLKSSVRDMKVDADGVLWAATTLGLVRFDIANESVKTYTVEDGLPINSTCSVEIASDGKIWVSTDDGLTCFNPEKGTFDNYHIEDGLQGNEFSVKSSYSQDGILYFGGINGLTLFRPSDVGKQVGMEKVELRMVDFYVNGKPVHAGDRSGHYTIIDRWFPMVDEVNLSHRDKSFSIELSTMSFSNRRVTYYYCINNGDWIALEYGQNRISFINMETGTYRIRMKAEAYGESSEVKELTVMVHPVWYLSTLAVMVYFVLLLFIFYVVLLQVKEHFKAKRILEKHRQVEELNEARIQFFMNISHEIRT
;
A
#
# COMPACT_ATOMS: atom_id res chain seq x y z
N ARG A 1 51.85 26.38 -27.42
CA ARG A 1 51.23 26.20 -26.08
C ARG A 1 49.73 26.59 -26.03
N ARG A 2 49.28 27.64 -26.72
CA ARG A 2 47.87 28.07 -26.77
C ARG A 2 46.96 27.09 -27.55
N GLN A 3 47.44 26.48 -28.64
CA GLN A 3 46.68 25.49 -29.40
C GLN A 3 46.47 24.15 -28.64
N ARG A 4 47.46 23.72 -27.82
CA ARG A 4 47.27 22.51 -26.98
C ARG A 4 46.29 22.70 -25.84
N GLN A 5 46.10 23.93 -25.33
CA GLN A 5 45.11 24.21 -24.30
C GLN A 5 43.67 24.30 -24.84
N MET A 6 43.47 24.67 -26.12
CA MET A 6 42.14 24.65 -26.75
C MET A 6 41.63 23.22 -27.01
N CYS A 7 42.51 22.30 -27.44
CA CYS A 7 42.11 20.91 -27.69
C CYS A 7 41.78 20.10 -26.41
N ILE A 8 42.20 20.54 -25.24
CA ILE A 8 41.93 19.85 -23.96
C ILE A 8 40.60 20.33 -23.31
N ARG A 9 40.07 21.48 -23.75
CA ARG A 9 38.82 22.03 -23.17
C ARG A 9 37.54 21.52 -23.80
N ASP A 10 37.57 20.91 -24.98
CA ASP A 10 36.39 20.55 -25.76
C ASP A 10 36.19 19.03 -25.93
N SER A 11 37.01 18.18 -25.32
CA SER A 11 36.85 16.73 -25.38
C SER A 11 36.65 16.15 -23.97
N TYR A 12 35.44 15.80 -23.67
CA TYR A 12 35.15 15.02 -22.48
C TYR A 12 35.48 13.54 -22.70
N VAL A 13 35.91 12.87 -21.64
CA VAL A 13 36.22 11.45 -21.70
C VAL A 13 34.90 10.66 -21.75
N MET A 14 34.73 9.86 -22.79
CA MET A 14 33.66 8.87 -22.84
C MET A 14 33.92 7.79 -21.80
N ALA A 15 32.95 7.52 -20.93
CA ALA A 15 33.02 6.49 -19.90
C ALA A 15 32.42 5.16 -20.40
N SER A 16 31.27 5.19 -21.07
CA SER A 16 30.64 4.00 -21.65
C SER A 16 29.78 4.37 -22.88
N ILE A 17 29.49 3.35 -23.70
CA ILE A 17 28.52 3.41 -24.80
C ILE A 17 27.71 2.12 -24.72
N ASN A 18 26.40 2.24 -24.56
CA ASN A 18 25.48 1.11 -24.44
C ASN A 18 24.24 1.31 -25.31
N PRO A 19 23.56 0.22 -25.73
CA PRO A 19 22.24 0.32 -26.32
C PRO A 19 21.28 1.06 -25.38
N GLY A 20 20.50 1.97 -25.95
CA GLY A 20 19.39 2.65 -25.28
C GLY A 20 18.05 1.98 -25.58
N LEU A 21 16.97 2.75 -25.49
CA LEU A 21 15.67 2.36 -26.01
C LEU A 21 15.75 2.17 -27.52
N GLU A 22 14.73 1.56 -28.13
CA GLU A 22 14.73 1.21 -29.56
C GLU A 22 15.20 2.38 -30.44
N GLY A 23 16.27 2.13 -31.23
CA GLY A 23 16.89 3.14 -32.08
C GLY A 23 17.75 4.19 -31.37
N GLN A 24 18.10 4.00 -30.08
CA GLN A 24 18.95 4.91 -29.33
C GLN A 24 20.24 4.25 -28.85
N ILE A 25 21.28 5.06 -28.67
CA ILE A 25 22.54 4.67 -28.03
C ILE A 25 22.81 5.67 -26.90
N LEU A 26 23.04 5.14 -25.70
CA LEU A 26 23.41 5.90 -24.51
C LEU A 26 24.92 6.11 -24.48
N ILE A 27 25.36 7.35 -24.35
CA ILE A 27 26.79 7.75 -24.28
C ILE A 27 27.01 8.41 -22.94
N SER A 28 27.71 7.73 -22.04
CA SER A 28 28.08 8.25 -20.72
C SER A 28 29.40 9.04 -20.83
N THR A 29 29.44 10.20 -20.17
CA THR A 29 30.64 11.06 -20.22
C THR A 29 31.11 11.47 -18.82
N ASP A 30 32.41 11.70 -18.69
CA ASP A 30 33.02 12.22 -17.47
C ASP A 30 32.95 13.75 -17.46
N GLY A 31 31.85 14.31 -16.92
CA GLY A 31 31.67 15.75 -16.73
C GLY A 31 30.80 16.48 -17.74
N ASP A 32 30.35 15.81 -18.84
CA ASP A 32 29.43 16.38 -19.83
C ASP A 32 28.11 15.55 -19.92
N GLY A 33 27.80 14.90 -18.86
CA GLY A 33 26.51 14.22 -18.64
C GLY A 33 26.28 12.96 -19.47
N LEU A 34 24.99 12.61 -19.54
CA LEU A 34 24.47 11.52 -20.37
C LEU A 34 24.03 12.12 -21.72
N LYS A 35 24.52 11.55 -22.81
CA LYS A 35 24.10 11.88 -24.18
C LYS A 35 23.35 10.72 -24.79
N ILE A 36 22.40 11.03 -25.65
CA ILE A 36 21.55 10.06 -26.36
C ILE A 36 21.77 10.30 -27.85
N TYR A 37 22.30 9.32 -28.55
CA TYR A 37 22.35 9.29 -30.00
C TYR A 37 21.10 8.60 -30.54
N ASP A 38 20.41 9.25 -31.44
CA ASP A 38 19.22 8.73 -32.10
C ASP A 38 19.59 8.26 -33.51
N GLU A 39 19.42 6.95 -33.78
CA GLU A 39 19.80 6.34 -35.06
C GLU A 39 18.96 6.86 -36.23
N SER A 40 17.70 7.24 -35.98
CA SER A 40 16.77 7.69 -37.03
C SER A 40 17.10 9.09 -37.53
N THR A 41 17.55 9.98 -36.63
CA THR A 41 17.88 11.36 -36.95
C THR A 41 19.38 11.58 -37.14
N GLY A 42 20.22 10.67 -36.64
CA GLY A 42 21.68 10.80 -36.64
C GLY A 42 22.20 11.89 -35.68
N LEU A 43 21.35 12.39 -34.78
CA LEU A 43 21.68 13.46 -33.86
C LEU A 43 22.08 12.94 -32.47
N ILE A 44 23.05 13.62 -31.87
CA ILE A 44 23.39 13.43 -30.46
C ILE A 44 22.76 14.57 -29.67
N THR A 45 21.87 14.19 -28.76
CA THR A 45 21.21 15.11 -27.84
C THR A 45 21.73 14.91 -26.43
N GLN A 46 21.71 15.96 -25.62
CA GLN A 46 22.05 15.86 -24.21
C GLN A 46 20.79 15.50 -23.41
N SER A 47 20.93 14.61 -22.42
CA SER A 47 19.82 14.28 -21.53
C SER A 47 19.31 15.54 -20.84
N ASN A 48 18.01 15.77 -20.92
CA ASN A 48 17.34 16.89 -20.26
C ASN A 48 16.90 16.57 -18.82
N ILE A 49 17.25 15.38 -18.32
CA ILE A 49 16.84 14.91 -17.01
C ILE A 49 17.54 15.73 -15.93
N ARG A 50 16.73 16.47 -15.19
CA ARG A 50 17.18 17.35 -14.12
C ARG A 50 16.25 17.26 -12.94
N THR A 51 16.77 16.83 -11.79
CA THR A 51 16.08 16.87 -10.51
C THR A 51 16.76 17.87 -9.58
N TYR A 52 16.24 18.04 -8.37
CA TYR A 52 16.91 18.88 -7.35
C TYR A 52 18.33 18.40 -7.04
N GLU A 53 18.58 17.10 -7.03
CA GLU A 53 19.87 16.49 -6.65
C GLU A 53 20.75 16.16 -7.83
N TYR A 54 20.16 15.94 -9.01
CA TYR A 54 20.83 15.43 -10.18
C TYR A 54 20.57 16.32 -11.40
N ASN A 55 21.62 16.56 -12.15
CA ASN A 55 21.53 17.17 -13.48
C ASN A 55 22.30 16.27 -14.45
N LEU A 56 21.62 15.38 -15.16
CA LEU A 56 22.26 14.45 -16.07
C LEU A 56 22.90 15.13 -17.30
N ALA A 57 22.58 16.40 -17.57
CA ALA A 57 23.26 17.14 -18.61
C ALA A 57 24.72 17.52 -18.25
N THR A 58 25.07 17.60 -16.96
CA THR A 58 26.37 18.06 -16.49
C THR A 58 27.03 17.15 -15.46
N SER A 59 26.36 16.02 -15.11
CA SER A 59 26.89 15.07 -14.14
C SER A 59 28.01 14.22 -14.74
N ASN A 60 28.86 13.71 -13.86
CA ASN A 60 29.85 12.71 -14.24
C ASN A 60 29.17 11.35 -14.26
N VAL A 61 28.77 10.88 -15.45
CA VAL A 61 28.06 9.61 -15.66
C VAL A 61 29.09 8.53 -15.98
N LYS A 62 29.11 7.47 -15.17
CA LYS A 62 30.06 6.37 -15.34
C LYS A 62 29.54 5.30 -16.28
N ASP A 63 28.24 5.00 -16.17
CA ASP A 63 27.58 4.02 -17.04
C ASP A 63 26.08 4.29 -17.12
N ALA A 64 25.46 3.89 -18.21
CA ALA A 64 24.01 3.94 -18.39
C ALA A 64 23.58 2.74 -19.24
N ILE A 65 22.59 1.99 -18.75
CA ILE A 65 22.06 0.81 -19.42
C ILE A 65 20.53 0.82 -19.42
N VAL A 66 19.93 0.11 -20.36
CA VAL A 66 18.50 -0.17 -20.36
C VAL A 66 18.32 -1.65 -20.03
N ASP A 67 17.43 -1.94 -19.07
CA ASP A 67 17.10 -3.32 -18.72
C ASP A 67 16.02 -3.91 -19.65
N SER A 68 15.65 -5.19 -19.42
CA SER A 68 14.64 -5.88 -20.22
C SER A 68 13.23 -5.29 -20.09
N ASP A 69 12.97 -4.55 -19.02
CA ASP A 69 11.69 -3.88 -18.76
C ASP A 69 11.66 -2.45 -19.36
N GLY A 70 12.73 -2.03 -20.07
CA GLY A 70 12.86 -0.69 -20.65
C GLY A 70 13.34 0.38 -19.65
N ASN A 71 13.57 0.05 -18.38
CA ASN A 71 14.03 1.03 -17.40
C ASN A 71 15.48 1.42 -17.70
N THR A 72 15.77 2.72 -17.66
CA THR A 72 17.12 3.23 -17.84
C THR A 72 17.81 3.40 -16.49
N TRP A 73 18.93 2.71 -16.31
CA TRP A 73 19.78 2.77 -15.12
C TRP A 73 20.99 3.63 -15.41
N VAL A 74 21.25 4.63 -14.56
CA VAL A 74 22.36 5.57 -14.75
C VAL A 74 23.23 5.63 -13.51
N GLY A 75 24.47 5.19 -13.62
CA GLY A 75 25.48 5.27 -12.58
C GLY A 75 26.13 6.67 -12.56
N VAL A 76 25.85 7.48 -11.54
CA VAL A 76 26.39 8.82 -11.37
C VAL A 76 27.47 8.82 -10.32
N TYR A 77 28.67 9.30 -10.69
CA TYR A 77 29.83 9.28 -9.83
C TYR A 77 29.59 10.03 -8.52
N TRP A 78 29.87 9.38 -7.39
CA TRP A 78 29.66 9.85 -6.02
C TRP A 78 28.21 10.15 -5.63
N LYS A 79 27.24 9.84 -6.49
CA LYS A 79 25.83 10.10 -6.21
C LYS A 79 24.95 8.84 -6.25
N GLY A 80 25.55 7.68 -6.60
CA GLY A 80 24.85 6.42 -6.66
C GLY A 80 24.25 6.10 -8.02
N VAL A 81 23.14 5.38 -8.03
CA VAL A 81 22.46 4.92 -9.24
C VAL A 81 21.08 5.57 -9.30
N LEU A 82 20.75 6.10 -10.47
CA LEU A 82 19.41 6.57 -10.82
C LEU A 82 18.70 5.49 -11.62
N VAL A 83 17.44 5.23 -11.33
CA VAL A 83 16.57 4.40 -12.14
C VAL A 83 15.47 5.28 -12.71
N MET A 84 15.31 5.23 -14.03
CA MET A 84 14.26 5.91 -14.75
C MET A 84 13.33 4.84 -15.34
N PRO A 85 12.14 4.63 -14.78
CA PRO A 85 11.19 3.68 -15.32
C PRO A 85 10.76 4.09 -16.73
N ASP A 86 10.64 3.13 -17.65
CA ASP A 86 10.09 3.35 -18.99
C ASP A 86 8.59 3.64 -18.96
N MET A 87 7.90 3.13 -17.96
CA MET A 87 6.47 3.34 -17.80
C MET A 87 6.18 4.75 -17.29
N ALA A 88 5.45 5.51 -18.08
CA ALA A 88 4.77 6.69 -17.59
C ALA A 88 3.82 6.26 -16.46
N THR A 89 4.15 6.66 -15.23
CA THR A 89 3.22 6.47 -14.11
C THR A 89 1.95 7.26 -14.41
N SER A 90 0.78 6.68 -14.13
CA SER A 90 -0.48 7.41 -14.26
C SER A 90 -0.56 8.61 -13.30
N PHE A 91 0.35 8.66 -12.32
CA PHE A 91 0.47 9.74 -11.34
C PHE A 91 1.65 10.64 -11.68
N GLU A 92 1.39 11.93 -11.78
CA GLU A 92 2.42 12.95 -11.90
C GLU A 92 2.77 13.49 -10.52
N TYR A 93 4.06 13.68 -10.29
CA TYR A 93 4.60 14.20 -9.05
C TYR A 93 5.24 15.59 -9.26
N VAL A 94 4.85 16.56 -8.45
CA VAL A 94 5.48 17.87 -8.36
C VAL A 94 6.14 18.04 -7.01
N GLY A 95 7.47 18.15 -6.99
CA GLY A 95 8.27 18.26 -5.78
C GLY A 95 9.74 17.97 -6.03
N ARG A 96 10.51 17.71 -4.98
CA ARG A 96 11.98 17.58 -5.03
C ARG A 96 12.49 16.52 -6.02
N ARG A 97 11.79 15.39 -6.12
CA ARG A 97 12.17 14.28 -7.01
C ARG A 97 11.62 14.42 -8.43
N SER A 98 10.82 15.45 -8.68
CA SER A 98 10.25 15.68 -10.01
C SER A 98 11.34 16.05 -11.00
N VAL A 99 11.32 15.42 -12.17
CA VAL A 99 12.34 15.59 -13.21
C VAL A 99 12.26 16.96 -13.88
N LEU A 100 11.06 17.41 -14.23
CA LEU A 100 10.84 18.65 -14.97
C LEU A 100 10.02 19.69 -14.21
N LYS A 101 9.29 19.28 -13.18
CA LYS A 101 8.28 20.10 -12.50
C LYS A 101 8.63 20.36 -11.02
N ASN A 102 9.93 20.50 -10.70
CA ASN A 102 10.36 20.82 -9.33
C ASN A 102 10.13 22.30 -8.98
N THR A 103 8.88 22.73 -9.00
CA THR A 103 8.51 24.14 -8.84
C THR A 103 8.17 24.50 -7.39
N ILE A 104 7.92 23.53 -6.53
CA ILE A 104 7.55 23.74 -5.11
C ILE A 104 8.54 23.13 -4.09
N GLY A 105 9.62 22.48 -4.55
CA GLY A 105 10.61 21.86 -3.66
C GLY A 105 10.08 20.63 -2.91
N THR A 106 10.50 20.45 -1.65
CA THR A 106 10.10 19.35 -0.74
C THR A 106 9.14 19.81 0.33
N ASN A 107 8.28 20.74 0.03
CA ASN A 107 7.43 21.30 1.06
C ASN A 107 6.19 20.44 1.27
N CYS A 108 5.78 20.30 2.52
CA CYS A 108 4.51 19.72 2.88
C CYS A 108 3.39 20.63 2.38
N VAL A 109 2.57 20.14 1.45
CA VAL A 109 1.43 20.88 0.89
C VAL A 109 0.25 20.77 1.85
N THR A 110 -0.17 21.89 2.43
CA THR A 110 -1.21 21.93 3.47
C THR A 110 -2.59 22.28 2.94
N ALA A 111 -2.68 23.04 1.85
CA ALA A 111 -3.95 23.37 1.21
C ALA A 111 -3.79 23.62 -0.29
N ILE A 112 -4.84 23.34 -1.05
CA ILE A 112 -4.92 23.53 -2.51
C ILE A 112 -6.26 24.20 -2.84
N THR A 113 -6.25 25.18 -3.74
CA THR A 113 -7.46 25.75 -4.34
C THR A 113 -7.18 26.25 -5.74
N GLY A 114 -8.18 26.35 -6.59
CA GLY A 114 -8.04 26.92 -7.94
C GLY A 114 -7.99 28.45 -7.92
N ASP A 115 -7.52 29.05 -9.04
CA ASP A 115 -7.49 30.49 -9.25
C ASP A 115 -8.62 30.99 -10.17
N GLY A 116 -9.57 30.12 -10.50
CA GLY A 116 -10.66 30.40 -11.43
C GLY A 116 -10.24 30.49 -12.91
N HIS A 117 -8.94 30.42 -13.21
CA HIS A 117 -8.36 30.52 -14.57
C HIS A 117 -7.64 29.24 -15.02
N GLY A 118 -7.75 28.16 -14.23
CA GLY A 118 -7.13 26.88 -14.52
C GLY A 118 -5.83 26.62 -13.77
N ASN A 119 -5.23 27.61 -13.10
CA ASN A 119 -4.03 27.41 -12.28
C ASN A 119 -4.42 27.16 -10.81
N LEU A 120 -3.42 26.86 -9.99
CA LEU A 120 -3.58 26.46 -8.60
C LEU A 120 -2.89 27.42 -7.65
N TRP A 121 -3.55 27.66 -6.53
CA TRP A 121 -2.92 28.17 -5.32
C TRP A 121 -2.58 27.00 -4.40
N LEU A 122 -1.31 26.90 -3.99
CA LEU A 122 -0.81 25.89 -3.06
C LEU A 122 -0.27 26.56 -1.80
N ALA A 123 -0.72 26.14 -0.65
CA ALA A 123 -0.08 26.47 0.61
C ALA A 123 0.91 25.38 1.01
N ALA A 124 2.08 25.80 1.50
CA ALA A 124 3.10 24.88 1.99
C ALA A 124 3.53 25.25 3.41
N ASP A 125 3.74 24.24 4.23
CA ASP A 125 4.07 24.44 5.65
C ASP A 125 5.38 25.22 5.82
N HIS A 126 5.35 26.25 6.65
CA HIS A 126 6.44 27.21 6.85
C HIS A 126 7.00 27.90 5.59
N CYS A 127 6.34 27.73 4.43
CA CYS A 127 6.83 28.24 3.14
C CYS A 127 5.91 29.25 2.47
N GLY A 128 4.74 29.54 3.04
CA GLY A 128 3.77 30.49 2.48
C GLY A 128 2.97 29.88 1.33
N VAL A 129 2.81 30.64 0.23
CA VAL A 129 1.88 30.30 -0.85
C VAL A 129 2.60 30.28 -2.21
N TYR A 130 2.26 29.29 -3.01
CA TYR A 130 2.68 29.19 -4.41
C TYR A 130 1.47 29.40 -5.33
N HIS A 131 1.68 30.11 -6.43
CA HIS A 131 0.77 30.10 -7.57
C HIS A 131 1.39 29.22 -8.64
N LEU A 132 0.76 28.09 -8.94
CA LEU A 132 1.30 27.03 -9.79
C LEU A 132 0.48 26.95 -11.07
N ALA A 133 1.15 26.89 -12.22
CA ALA A 133 0.50 26.55 -13.47
C ALA A 133 -0.18 25.16 -13.36
N HIS A 134 -1.32 24.97 -14.01
CA HIS A 134 -2.11 23.75 -13.93
C HIS A 134 -1.33 22.46 -14.27
N ASP A 135 -0.33 22.57 -15.14
CA ASP A 135 0.56 21.49 -15.55
C ASP A 135 1.82 21.34 -14.67
N GLY A 136 1.93 22.17 -13.62
CA GLY A 136 3.08 22.19 -12.73
C GLY A 136 4.39 22.72 -13.33
N SER A 137 4.38 23.24 -14.58
CA SER A 137 5.58 23.65 -15.30
C SER A 137 6.25 24.90 -14.71
N SER A 138 5.49 25.77 -14.05
CA SER A 138 5.99 27.01 -13.47
C SER A 138 5.26 27.35 -12.18
N SER A 139 5.92 28.09 -11.30
CA SER A 139 5.32 28.62 -10.07
C SER A 139 5.86 30.01 -9.72
N VAL A 140 5.00 30.80 -9.08
CA VAL A 140 5.37 32.03 -8.38
C VAL A 140 5.28 31.75 -6.88
N HIS A 141 6.33 32.06 -6.14
CA HIS A 141 6.42 31.75 -4.71
C HIS A 141 6.36 33.03 -3.86
N PHE A 142 5.30 33.16 -3.07
CA PHE A 142 5.11 34.23 -2.08
C PHE A 142 5.63 33.76 -0.72
N LYS A 143 6.92 34.00 -0.48
CA LYS A 143 7.66 33.45 0.65
C LYS A 143 7.53 34.33 1.90
N PRO A 144 7.25 33.75 3.09
CA PRO A 144 7.33 34.46 4.37
C PRO A 144 8.71 35.08 4.59
N GLY A 145 8.75 36.30 5.10
CA GLY A 145 9.99 37.05 5.29
C GLY A 145 10.44 37.86 4.06
N VAL A 146 10.14 37.43 2.84
CA VAL A 146 10.22 38.25 1.61
C VAL A 146 8.99 39.13 1.53
N VAL A 147 7.79 38.53 1.59
CA VAL A 147 6.53 39.24 1.81
C VAL A 147 6.30 39.29 3.33
N LYS A 148 6.51 40.44 3.94
CA LYS A 148 6.51 40.61 5.41
C LYS A 148 5.19 40.27 6.06
N THR A 149 4.08 40.42 5.35
CA THR A 149 2.72 40.18 5.83
C THR A 149 2.23 38.74 5.61
N MET A 150 2.99 37.94 4.85
CA MET A 150 2.64 36.55 4.52
C MET A 150 2.70 35.67 5.78
N PRO A 151 1.62 34.93 6.12
CA PRO A 151 1.66 33.94 7.18
C PRO A 151 2.68 32.84 6.90
N SER A 152 3.39 32.38 7.93
CA SER A 152 4.36 31.30 7.78
C SER A 152 3.69 29.96 7.45
N THR A 153 2.58 29.66 8.12
CA THR A 153 1.84 28.38 7.95
C THR A 153 0.39 28.69 7.59
N VAL A 154 0.05 28.44 6.34
CA VAL A 154 -1.31 28.56 5.81
C VAL A 154 -1.93 27.16 5.79
N MET A 155 -3.08 27.00 6.48
CA MET A 155 -3.78 25.73 6.65
C MET A 155 -5.00 25.58 5.74
N SER A 156 -5.54 26.69 5.25
CA SER A 156 -6.66 26.70 4.31
C SER A 156 -6.62 27.92 3.41
N MET A 157 -7.14 27.76 2.21
CA MET A 157 -7.30 28.83 1.23
C MET A 157 -8.70 28.77 0.65
N LEU A 158 -9.23 29.94 0.33
CA LEU A 158 -10.53 30.10 -0.35
C LEU A 158 -10.44 31.28 -1.29
N GLU A 159 -10.76 31.09 -2.55
CA GLU A 159 -11.09 32.18 -3.45
C GLU A 159 -12.60 32.41 -3.38
N ASP A 160 -13.01 33.62 -2.95
CA ASP A 160 -14.43 33.95 -2.83
C ASP A 160 -15.03 34.30 -4.20
N SER A 161 -16.34 34.41 -4.25
CA SER A 161 -17.10 34.74 -5.47
C SER A 161 -16.83 36.15 -6.03
N GLU A 162 -16.09 36.99 -5.31
CA GLU A 162 -15.59 38.29 -5.75
C GLU A 162 -14.15 38.24 -6.26
N GLY A 163 -13.53 37.04 -6.24
CA GLY A 163 -12.15 36.80 -6.66
C GLY A 163 -11.09 37.18 -5.62
N THR A 164 -11.47 37.38 -4.37
CA THR A 164 -10.52 37.64 -3.28
C THR A 164 -9.97 36.33 -2.76
N LEU A 165 -8.63 36.22 -2.63
CA LEU A 165 -7.98 35.07 -2.02
C LEU A 165 -7.86 35.24 -0.52
N TRP A 166 -8.48 34.32 0.23
CA TRP A 166 -8.45 34.25 1.68
C TRP A 166 -7.47 33.19 2.13
N LEU A 167 -6.66 33.53 3.13
CA LEU A 167 -5.70 32.64 3.75
C LEU A 167 -6.07 32.41 5.23
N GLY A 168 -6.32 31.16 5.61
CA GLY A 168 -6.47 30.74 7.00
C GLY A 168 -5.16 30.19 7.54
N SER A 169 -4.69 30.67 8.66
CA SER A 169 -3.41 30.28 9.25
C SER A 169 -3.54 29.76 10.67
N SER A 170 -2.55 28.95 11.09
CA SER A 170 -2.50 28.37 12.43
C SER A 170 -2.31 29.41 13.54
N TRP A 171 -1.64 30.51 13.27
CA TRP A 171 -1.26 31.48 14.32
C TRP A 171 -1.71 32.91 14.03
N SER A 172 -1.85 33.25 12.75
CA SER A 172 -2.13 34.61 12.31
C SER A 172 -3.61 34.85 12.01
N GLY A 173 -4.45 33.83 12.18
CA GLY A 173 -5.89 33.92 11.90
C GLY A 173 -6.19 33.91 10.41
N VAL A 174 -7.06 34.82 9.97
CA VAL A 174 -7.50 34.94 8.58
C VAL A 174 -6.97 36.23 7.96
N ALA A 175 -6.45 36.14 6.73
CA ALA A 175 -5.99 37.28 5.96
C ALA A 175 -6.56 37.25 4.53
N LYS A 176 -6.71 38.42 3.91
CA LYS A 176 -6.91 38.59 2.48
C LYS A 176 -5.55 38.83 1.83
N MET A 177 -5.28 38.14 0.73
CA MET A 177 -4.04 38.24 -0.01
C MET A 177 -4.24 38.96 -1.35
N ASP A 178 -3.39 39.93 -1.62
CA ASP A 178 -3.24 40.47 -2.98
C ASP A 178 -2.52 39.45 -3.87
N LYS A 179 -3.16 39.01 -4.93
CA LYS A 179 -2.67 37.95 -5.82
C LYS A 179 -1.42 38.29 -6.63
N HIS A 180 -1.14 39.59 -6.79
CA HIS A 180 0.01 40.07 -7.58
C HIS A 180 1.25 40.31 -6.71
N THR A 181 1.05 40.95 -5.54
CA THR A 181 2.15 41.33 -4.65
C THR A 181 2.41 40.30 -3.54
N GLY A 182 1.42 39.48 -3.23
CA GLY A 182 1.42 38.56 -2.09
C GLY A 182 1.18 39.25 -0.75
N GLU A 183 0.97 40.57 -0.72
CA GLU A 183 0.70 41.28 0.52
C GLU A 183 -0.61 40.81 1.16
N CYS A 184 -0.55 40.58 2.47
CA CYS A 184 -1.68 40.06 3.23
C CYS A 184 -2.19 41.11 4.22
N VAL A 185 -3.51 41.26 4.27
CA VAL A 185 -4.20 42.11 5.24
C VAL A 185 -4.96 41.21 6.20
N ASN A 186 -4.55 41.20 7.48
CA ASN A 186 -5.13 40.35 8.51
C ASN A 186 -6.52 40.82 8.92
N LEU A 187 -7.51 39.92 8.94
CA LEU A 187 -8.90 40.23 9.33
C LEU A 187 -9.03 40.64 10.81
N GLY A 188 -8.15 40.16 11.68
CA GLY A 188 -8.11 40.53 13.08
C GLY A 188 -7.90 42.02 13.35
N ALA A 189 -7.41 42.78 12.34
CA ALA A 189 -7.32 44.25 12.42
C ALA A 189 -8.66 44.96 12.15
N TRP A 190 -9.70 44.26 11.74
CA TRP A 190 -10.97 44.82 11.24
C TRP A 190 -12.15 44.60 12.18
N VAL A 191 -11.95 43.80 13.25
CA VAL A 191 -13.03 43.47 14.18
C VAL A 191 -13.07 44.52 15.29
N LYS A 192 -14.21 45.23 15.37
CA LYS A 192 -14.41 46.34 16.30
C LYS A 192 -14.22 45.99 17.79
N ASP A 193 -14.37 44.69 18.15
CA ASP A 193 -14.34 44.22 19.54
C ASP A 193 -13.03 43.50 19.93
N GLY A 194 -11.96 43.58 19.10
CA GLY A 194 -10.67 42.98 19.39
C GLY A 194 -10.64 41.43 19.39
N ASN A 195 -11.73 40.78 19.01
CA ASN A 195 -11.80 39.33 18.88
C ASN A 195 -10.99 38.90 17.67
N LYS A 196 -9.84 38.32 17.87
CA LYS A 196 -9.02 37.71 16.82
C LYS A 196 -9.60 36.36 16.50
N ILE A 197 -9.60 35.98 15.20
CA ILE A 197 -9.85 34.60 14.78
C ILE A 197 -8.53 33.84 14.89
N PRO A 198 -8.33 33.01 15.92
CA PRO A 198 -7.12 32.21 16.01
C PRO A 198 -7.28 30.91 15.24
N ASN A 199 -6.19 30.38 14.71
CA ASN A 199 -6.12 29.01 14.16
C ASN A 199 -7.21 28.68 13.15
N ALA A 200 -7.36 29.52 12.10
CA ALA A 200 -8.31 29.27 11.02
C ALA A 200 -7.87 28.06 10.18
N TYR A 201 -8.65 27.00 10.24
CA TYR A 201 -8.29 25.70 9.70
C TYR A 201 -9.06 25.33 8.43
N THR A 202 -10.24 25.90 8.26
CA THR A 202 -11.11 25.65 7.11
C THR A 202 -11.99 26.85 6.82
N MET A 203 -12.28 27.11 5.55
CA MET A 203 -13.15 28.18 5.11
C MET A 203 -14.03 27.70 3.96
N VAL A 204 -15.26 28.24 3.89
CA VAL A 204 -16.20 28.04 2.76
C VAL A 204 -17.11 29.25 2.64
N GLU A 205 -17.46 29.63 1.40
CA GLU A 205 -18.48 30.66 1.12
C GLU A 205 -19.85 30.00 0.95
N ASP A 206 -20.90 30.61 1.50
CA ASP A 206 -22.27 30.19 1.29
C ASP A 206 -22.97 30.98 0.16
N GLY A 207 -24.15 30.53 -0.26
CA GLY A 207 -24.96 31.20 -1.29
C GLY A 207 -25.49 32.58 -0.88
N TYR A 208 -25.33 32.99 0.37
CA TYR A 208 -25.81 34.27 0.93
C TYR A 208 -24.68 35.29 1.16
N LYS A 209 -23.49 35.05 0.57
CA LYS A 209 -22.32 35.92 0.69
C LYS A 209 -21.74 35.97 2.11
N ASN A 210 -21.76 34.88 2.82
CA ASN A 210 -21.02 34.72 4.07
C ASN A 210 -19.85 33.76 3.88
N ILE A 211 -18.72 34.09 4.48
CA ILE A 211 -17.59 33.19 4.63
C ILE A 211 -17.65 32.56 6.01
N TRP A 212 -17.81 31.25 6.03
CA TRP A 212 -17.76 30.44 7.23
C TRP A 212 -16.32 30.02 7.50
N ILE A 213 -15.85 30.20 8.73
CA ILE A 213 -14.47 29.97 9.13
C ILE A 213 -14.45 29.03 10.32
N GLY A 214 -13.92 27.83 10.13
CA GLY A 214 -13.74 26.84 11.18
C GLY A 214 -12.36 26.97 11.82
N THR A 215 -12.33 26.85 13.15
CA THR A 215 -11.11 27.04 13.93
C THR A 215 -10.76 25.83 14.79
N MET A 216 -9.50 25.72 15.16
CA MET A 216 -9.00 24.70 16.08
C MET A 216 -9.10 25.20 17.53
N GLY A 217 -10.29 25.04 18.13
CA GLY A 217 -10.54 25.32 19.55
C GLY A 217 -11.31 26.61 19.87
N SER A 218 -11.69 27.42 18.83
CA SER A 218 -12.49 28.65 19.05
C SER A 218 -13.87 28.55 18.38
N GLY A 219 -14.22 27.40 17.82
CA GLY A 219 -15.51 27.15 17.18
C GLY A 219 -15.60 27.66 15.76
N LEU A 220 -16.80 28.11 15.38
CA LEU A 220 -17.15 28.52 14.04
C LEU A 220 -17.36 30.04 14.01
N PHE A 221 -16.86 30.70 12.96
CA PHE A 221 -17.10 32.11 12.70
C PHE A 221 -17.81 32.28 11.36
N ARG A 222 -18.64 33.32 11.27
CA ARG A 222 -19.26 33.81 10.05
C ARG A 222 -18.83 35.23 9.77
N TYR A 223 -18.25 35.47 8.61
CA TYR A 223 -17.97 36.83 8.11
C TYR A 223 -18.92 37.14 6.95
N SER A 224 -19.70 38.19 7.06
CA SER A 224 -20.57 38.64 5.99
C SER A 224 -19.80 39.53 5.01
N LEU A 225 -19.73 39.14 3.75
CA LEU A 225 -19.15 39.97 2.67
C LEU A 225 -19.96 41.24 2.42
N LEU A 226 -21.27 41.21 2.70
CA LEU A 226 -22.18 42.33 2.45
C LEU A 226 -22.07 43.42 3.50
N THR A 227 -21.90 43.03 4.78
CA THR A 227 -21.93 43.99 5.90
C THR A 227 -20.58 44.18 6.58
N GLY A 228 -19.61 43.25 6.34
CA GLY A 228 -18.34 43.22 7.05
C GLY A 228 -18.46 42.76 8.50
N GLU A 229 -19.61 42.24 8.92
CA GLU A 229 -19.84 41.78 10.30
C GLU A 229 -19.24 40.40 10.54
N LEU A 230 -18.60 40.22 11.69
CA LEU A 230 -18.06 38.94 12.15
C LEU A 230 -18.87 38.44 13.35
N THR A 231 -19.42 37.24 13.24
CA THR A 231 -20.18 36.55 14.29
C THR A 231 -19.45 35.27 14.70
N GLN A 232 -19.33 35.03 16.01
CA GLN A 232 -18.72 33.79 16.54
C GLN A 232 -19.78 32.87 17.13
N TYR A 233 -19.74 31.58 16.73
CA TYR A 233 -20.56 30.51 17.28
C TYR A 233 -19.69 29.65 18.20
N LYS A 234 -20.14 29.49 19.47
CA LYS A 234 -19.40 28.85 20.56
C LYS A 234 -20.02 27.52 20.98
N MET A 235 -19.38 26.88 21.95
CA MET A 235 -19.83 25.62 22.52
C MET A 235 -21.11 25.82 23.35
N LEU A 236 -22.01 24.84 23.31
CA LEU A 236 -23.16 24.71 24.18
C LEU A 236 -22.68 24.52 25.62
N VAL A 237 -23.01 25.43 26.51
CA VAL A 237 -22.54 25.38 27.92
C VAL A 237 -23.54 24.61 28.79
N ASP A 238 -24.83 24.64 28.46
CA ASP A 238 -25.88 23.93 29.20
C ASP A 238 -26.98 23.49 28.21
N ASN A 239 -27.44 22.26 28.37
CA ASN A 239 -28.53 21.70 27.53
C ASN A 239 -29.89 22.39 27.79
N THR A 240 -30.01 23.22 28.80
CA THR A 240 -31.27 23.86 29.24
C THR A 240 -31.45 25.29 28.74
N VAL A 241 -30.36 25.99 28.40
CA VAL A 241 -30.42 27.40 27.95
C VAL A 241 -29.67 27.52 26.61
N VAL A 242 -30.42 27.63 25.52
CA VAL A 242 -29.86 27.84 24.16
C VAL A 242 -29.68 29.35 23.97
N TYR A 243 -28.45 29.84 24.14
CA TYR A 243 -28.09 31.17 23.64
C TYR A 243 -27.96 31.12 22.11
N PRO A 244 -28.33 32.17 21.36
CA PRO A 244 -28.37 32.16 19.90
C PRO A 244 -27.08 31.73 19.20
N TYR A 245 -25.93 31.83 19.86
CA TYR A 245 -24.61 31.52 19.30
C TYR A 245 -23.86 30.40 20.03
N GLN A 246 -24.50 29.69 20.94
CA GLN A 246 -23.93 28.54 21.65
C GLN A 246 -24.56 27.24 21.15
N ILE A 247 -24.13 26.81 19.97
CA ILE A 247 -24.82 25.74 19.22
C ILE A 247 -23.89 24.57 18.87
N LEU A 248 -22.56 24.74 18.99
CA LEU A 248 -21.59 23.70 18.68
C LEU A 248 -21.38 22.75 19.86
N ARG A 249 -21.22 21.46 19.56
CA ARG A 249 -20.80 20.47 20.54
C ARG A 249 -19.28 20.42 20.72
N ASN A 250 -18.53 20.68 19.64
CA ASN A 250 -17.08 20.66 19.64
C ASN A 250 -16.52 21.92 18.98
N LEU A 251 -15.52 22.54 19.59
CA LEU A 251 -14.89 23.77 19.10
C LEU A 251 -13.76 23.54 18.09
N TYR A 252 -13.34 22.29 17.91
CA TYR A 252 -12.31 21.91 16.93
C TYR A 252 -12.98 21.60 15.59
N VAL A 253 -13.22 22.65 14.79
CA VAL A 253 -13.83 22.55 13.45
C VAL A 253 -12.74 22.27 12.43
N ARG A 254 -12.75 21.08 11.85
CA ARG A 254 -11.71 20.60 10.94
C ARG A 254 -12.04 20.82 9.47
N THR A 255 -13.29 20.69 9.12
CA THR A 255 -13.75 20.87 7.72
C THR A 255 -15.14 21.46 7.67
N LEU A 256 -15.40 22.23 6.63
CA LEU A 256 -16.69 22.85 6.34
C LEU A 256 -17.09 22.53 4.89
N LEU A 257 -18.38 22.28 4.70
CA LEU A 257 -18.97 22.09 3.37
C LEU A 257 -20.34 22.78 3.34
N VAL A 258 -20.61 23.53 2.28
CA VAL A 258 -21.94 24.06 1.97
C VAL A 258 -22.53 23.26 0.82
N HIS A 259 -23.73 22.73 1.01
CA HIS A 259 -24.48 22.06 -0.05
C HIS A 259 -25.95 22.42 0.05
N GLY A 260 -26.47 23.08 -0.98
CA GLY A 260 -27.79 23.68 -0.93
C GLY A 260 -27.94 24.69 0.22
N ASP A 261 -29.01 24.55 1.00
CA ASP A 261 -29.28 25.39 2.18
C ASP A 261 -28.67 24.81 3.49
N PHE A 262 -27.69 23.91 3.37
CA PHE A 262 -27.08 23.27 4.53
C PHE A 262 -25.60 23.59 4.66
N LEU A 263 -25.18 23.85 5.91
CA LEU A 263 -23.78 23.90 6.34
C LEU A 263 -23.44 22.62 7.10
N TYR A 264 -22.51 21.86 6.57
CA TYR A 264 -21.96 20.68 7.20
C TYR A 264 -20.67 21.08 7.93
N VAL A 265 -20.62 20.82 9.21
CA VAL A 265 -19.50 21.19 10.10
C VAL A 265 -18.86 19.91 10.61
N GLY A 266 -17.73 19.53 10.02
CA GLY A 266 -16.92 18.40 10.45
C GLY A 266 -16.04 18.82 11.61
N THR A 267 -16.18 18.14 12.75
CA THR A 267 -15.47 18.43 13.99
C THR A 267 -14.54 17.28 14.38
N ALA A 268 -13.79 17.47 15.46
CA ALA A 268 -12.97 16.40 16.04
C ALA A 268 -13.80 15.25 16.65
N ASP A 269 -15.12 15.43 16.82
CA ASP A 269 -16.01 14.46 17.47
C ASP A 269 -17.21 14.04 16.60
N GLY A 270 -17.23 14.42 15.34
CA GLY A 270 -18.28 14.04 14.38
C GLY A 270 -18.75 15.17 13.47
N LEU A 271 -19.90 14.96 12.86
CA LEU A 271 -20.55 15.86 11.90
C LEU A 271 -21.74 16.55 12.55
N GLU A 272 -21.78 17.88 12.47
CA GLU A 272 -22.94 18.71 12.81
C GLU A 272 -23.50 19.34 11.52
N VAL A 273 -24.81 19.27 11.33
CA VAL A 273 -25.48 19.82 10.15
C VAL A 273 -26.41 20.95 10.56
N PHE A 274 -26.25 22.11 9.92
CA PHE A 274 -27.04 23.30 10.17
C PHE A 274 -27.79 23.72 8.91
N THR A 275 -29.01 24.24 9.07
CA THR A 275 -29.73 24.92 8.00
C THR A 275 -29.28 26.36 7.95
N LEU A 276 -28.94 26.85 6.75
CA LEU A 276 -28.59 28.25 6.46
C LEU A 276 -29.87 29.07 6.20
N SER A 277 -29.82 30.36 6.55
CA SER A 277 -30.87 31.29 6.23
C SER A 277 -30.32 32.58 5.63
N LYS A 278 -31.13 33.29 4.84
CA LYS A 278 -30.77 34.56 4.18
C LYS A 278 -30.32 35.65 5.15
N GLY A 279 -30.77 35.59 6.42
CA GLY A 279 -30.35 36.51 7.48
C GLY A 279 -29.01 36.14 8.12
N GLY A 280 -28.39 35.04 7.71
CA GLY A 280 -27.14 34.53 8.27
C GLY A 280 -27.29 33.74 9.58
N ASP A 281 -28.52 33.54 10.06
CA ASP A 281 -28.79 32.66 11.18
C ASP A 281 -28.69 31.21 10.76
N ILE A 282 -28.15 30.38 11.66
CA ILE A 282 -28.09 28.93 11.44
C ILE A 282 -28.87 28.18 12.52
N ARG A 283 -29.50 27.07 12.12
CA ARG A 283 -30.24 26.19 13.03
C ARG A 283 -29.73 24.78 12.91
N LEU A 284 -29.44 24.15 14.05
CA LEU A 284 -29.02 22.77 14.08
C LEU A 284 -30.12 21.85 13.52
N ARG A 285 -29.79 21.07 12.51
CA ARG A 285 -30.64 20.01 11.97
C ARG A 285 -30.34 18.66 12.63
N GLY A 286 -29.07 18.29 12.78
CA GLY A 286 -28.68 17.01 13.37
C GLY A 286 -27.19 16.91 13.67
N ARG A 287 -26.85 15.84 14.39
CA ARG A 287 -25.47 15.44 14.75
C ARG A 287 -25.26 13.98 14.43
N PHE A 288 -24.21 13.69 13.66
CA PHE A 288 -23.95 12.37 13.11
C PHE A 288 -22.48 11.99 13.31
N MET A 289 -22.15 10.70 13.17
CA MET A 289 -20.78 10.19 13.26
C MET A 289 -20.06 10.61 14.54
N LEU A 290 -20.72 10.52 15.66
CA LEU A 290 -20.14 10.82 16.96
C LEU A 290 -18.96 9.89 17.25
N LYS A 291 -17.89 10.43 17.85
CA LYS A 291 -16.60 9.78 18.20
C LYS A 291 -15.64 9.56 17.03
N SER A 292 -15.91 10.13 15.84
CA SER A 292 -14.99 10.13 14.71
C SER A 292 -14.63 11.55 14.33
N SER A 293 -13.33 11.85 14.19
CA SER A 293 -12.90 13.13 13.66
C SER A 293 -13.12 13.19 12.15
N VAL A 294 -13.94 14.15 11.70
CA VAL A 294 -14.22 14.38 10.27
C VAL A 294 -13.17 15.35 9.73
N ARG A 295 -12.35 14.90 8.79
CA ARG A 295 -11.20 15.64 8.27
C ARG A 295 -11.48 16.38 6.97
N ASP A 296 -12.26 15.74 6.08
CA ASP A 296 -12.67 16.33 4.80
C ASP A 296 -14.01 15.77 4.34
N MET A 297 -14.73 16.52 3.46
CA MET A 297 -16.06 16.14 3.01
C MET A 297 -16.31 16.62 1.58
N LYS A 298 -16.97 15.76 0.79
CA LYS A 298 -17.50 16.09 -0.55
C LYS A 298 -18.90 15.47 -0.72
N VAL A 299 -19.72 16.08 -1.58
CA VAL A 299 -21.03 15.52 -1.97
C VAL A 299 -20.96 15.11 -3.42
N ASP A 300 -21.42 13.90 -3.73
CA ASP A 300 -21.48 13.39 -5.09
C ASP A 300 -22.74 13.90 -5.85
N ALA A 301 -22.84 13.52 -7.14
CA ALA A 301 -23.93 13.93 -7.99
C ALA A 301 -25.30 13.38 -7.53
N ASP A 302 -25.31 12.29 -6.78
CA ASP A 302 -26.52 11.66 -6.23
C ASP A 302 -26.93 12.26 -4.87
N GLY A 303 -26.19 13.25 -4.38
CA GLY A 303 -26.44 13.91 -3.09
C GLY A 303 -25.97 13.11 -1.88
N VAL A 304 -25.05 12.15 -2.07
CA VAL A 304 -24.43 11.40 -0.98
C VAL A 304 -23.17 12.15 -0.51
N LEU A 305 -23.05 12.35 0.79
CA LEU A 305 -21.85 12.94 1.39
C LEU A 305 -20.82 11.85 1.68
N TRP A 306 -19.62 12.05 1.17
CA TRP A 306 -18.43 11.24 1.46
C TRP A 306 -17.52 12.02 2.41
N ALA A 307 -17.08 11.37 3.48
CA ALA A 307 -16.24 12.00 4.48
C ALA A 307 -14.99 11.17 4.78
N ALA A 308 -13.84 11.83 4.73
CA ALA A 308 -12.59 11.31 5.24
C ALA A 308 -12.55 11.48 6.77
N THR A 309 -12.34 10.37 7.50
CA THR A 309 -12.35 10.38 8.97
C THR A 309 -11.17 9.63 9.59
N THR A 310 -11.01 9.73 10.90
CA THR A 310 -9.99 8.95 11.62
C THR A 310 -10.34 7.47 11.78
N LEU A 311 -11.58 7.06 11.47
CA LEU A 311 -12.07 5.69 11.59
C LEU A 311 -12.40 5.03 10.25
N GLY A 312 -12.08 5.66 9.13
CA GLY A 312 -12.29 5.18 7.78
C GLY A 312 -12.97 6.18 6.87
N LEU A 313 -13.36 5.72 5.69
CA LEU A 313 -14.16 6.46 4.73
C LEU A 313 -15.64 6.30 5.09
N VAL A 314 -16.34 7.40 5.26
CA VAL A 314 -17.76 7.41 5.61
C VAL A 314 -18.61 7.82 4.43
N ARG A 315 -19.63 7.03 4.11
CA ARG A 315 -20.74 7.36 3.23
C ARG A 315 -21.94 7.78 4.07
N PHE A 316 -22.38 9.01 3.91
CA PHE A 316 -23.55 9.56 4.58
C PHE A 316 -24.63 9.90 3.54
N ASP A 317 -25.71 9.16 3.56
CA ASP A 317 -26.89 9.43 2.74
C ASP A 317 -27.69 10.56 3.41
N ILE A 318 -27.64 11.74 2.78
CA ILE A 318 -28.26 12.96 3.33
C ILE A 318 -29.78 12.85 3.40
N ALA A 319 -30.39 12.13 2.45
CA ALA A 319 -31.85 12.01 2.36
C ALA A 319 -32.41 11.06 3.43
N ASN A 320 -31.72 9.94 3.65
CA ASN A 320 -32.15 8.89 4.58
C ASN A 320 -31.46 8.96 5.95
N GLU A 321 -30.53 9.91 6.15
CA GLU A 321 -29.71 10.09 7.35
C GLU A 321 -28.97 8.81 7.76
N SER A 322 -28.62 7.94 6.79
CA SER A 322 -27.94 6.68 7.03
C SER A 322 -26.43 6.81 6.86
N VAL A 323 -25.69 6.15 7.76
CA VAL A 323 -24.22 6.20 7.79
C VAL A 323 -23.65 4.80 7.55
N LYS A 324 -22.71 4.69 6.61
CA LYS A 324 -21.88 3.49 6.41
C LYS A 324 -20.41 3.89 6.46
N THR A 325 -19.62 3.17 7.26
CA THR A 325 -18.18 3.37 7.37
C THR A 325 -17.46 2.20 6.70
N TYR A 326 -16.46 2.53 5.87
CA TYR A 326 -15.55 1.58 5.25
C TYR A 326 -14.19 1.66 5.95
N THR A 327 -13.61 0.51 6.23
CA THR A 327 -12.40 0.33 7.03
C THR A 327 -11.36 -0.53 6.32
N VAL A 328 -10.28 -0.87 7.00
CA VAL A 328 -9.29 -1.85 6.51
C VAL A 328 -9.91 -3.22 6.24
N GLU A 329 -10.98 -3.59 6.95
CA GLU A 329 -11.71 -4.84 6.73
C GLU A 329 -12.44 -4.86 5.38
N ASP A 330 -12.79 -3.68 4.85
CA ASP A 330 -13.43 -3.51 3.54
C ASP A 330 -12.40 -3.36 2.40
N GLY A 331 -11.12 -3.06 2.72
CA GLY A 331 -10.03 -2.93 1.73
C GLY A 331 -9.26 -1.61 1.75
N LEU A 332 -9.51 -0.70 2.71
CA LEU A 332 -8.65 0.47 2.91
C LEU A 332 -7.25 0.03 3.40
N PRO A 333 -6.17 0.73 3.03
CA PRO A 333 -4.82 0.41 3.52
C PRO A 333 -4.68 0.72 5.01
N ILE A 334 -5.35 1.78 5.47
CA ILE A 334 -5.39 2.22 6.87
C ILE A 334 -6.71 2.96 7.14
N ASN A 335 -7.20 2.93 8.39
CA ASN A 335 -8.43 3.64 8.76
C ASN A 335 -8.28 5.17 8.79
N SER A 336 -7.07 5.68 8.94
CA SER A 336 -6.78 7.11 9.00
C SER A 336 -6.81 7.74 7.61
N THR A 337 -7.97 8.26 7.20
CA THR A 337 -8.15 8.94 5.91
C THR A 337 -7.96 10.45 6.06
N CYS A 338 -7.36 11.11 5.06
CA CYS A 338 -6.91 12.51 5.11
C CYS A 338 -7.79 13.46 4.31
N SER A 339 -8.06 13.15 3.05
CA SER A 339 -8.94 13.95 2.17
C SER A 339 -9.70 13.06 1.20
N VAL A 340 -10.76 13.61 0.59
CA VAL A 340 -11.62 12.89 -0.34
C VAL A 340 -11.92 13.74 -1.55
N GLU A 341 -11.83 13.15 -2.76
CA GLU A 341 -12.28 13.76 -4.02
C GLU A 341 -13.13 12.77 -4.80
N ILE A 342 -14.05 13.31 -5.60
CA ILE A 342 -14.99 12.52 -6.39
C ILE A 342 -14.64 12.70 -7.87
N ALA A 343 -14.33 11.59 -8.53
CA ALA A 343 -14.04 11.59 -9.94
C ALA A 343 -15.31 11.69 -10.79
N SER A 344 -15.15 12.14 -12.04
CA SER A 344 -16.28 12.27 -12.97
C SER A 344 -16.98 10.94 -13.32
N ASP A 345 -16.30 9.81 -13.11
CA ASP A 345 -16.83 8.45 -13.29
C ASP A 345 -17.52 7.90 -12.02
N GLY A 346 -17.71 8.73 -10.99
CA GLY A 346 -18.35 8.38 -9.72
C GLY A 346 -17.47 7.61 -8.74
N LYS A 347 -16.22 7.34 -9.07
CA LYS A 347 -15.27 6.74 -8.11
C LYS A 347 -14.82 7.75 -7.09
N ILE A 348 -14.59 7.26 -5.88
CA ILE A 348 -14.15 8.06 -4.73
C ILE A 348 -12.67 7.86 -4.52
N TRP A 349 -11.90 8.96 -4.59
CA TRP A 349 -10.48 8.97 -4.33
C TRP A 349 -10.20 9.49 -2.92
N VAL A 350 -9.48 8.71 -2.14
CA VAL A 350 -9.24 8.97 -0.72
C VAL A 350 -7.76 8.93 -0.44
N SER A 351 -7.19 10.03 0.00
CA SER A 351 -5.83 10.04 0.51
C SER A 351 -5.79 9.60 1.98
N THR A 352 -4.74 8.92 2.36
CA THR A 352 -4.59 8.32 3.69
C THR A 352 -3.19 8.61 4.27
N ASP A 353 -2.95 8.17 5.50
CA ASP A 353 -1.61 8.18 6.09
C ASP A 353 -0.72 7.06 5.51
N ASP A 354 -1.27 6.17 4.65
CA ASP A 354 -0.54 5.10 3.95
C ASP A 354 -1.03 4.92 2.51
N GLY A 355 -0.84 5.94 1.69
CA GLY A 355 -1.14 5.91 0.26
C GLY A 355 -2.44 6.59 -0.15
N LEU A 356 -2.77 6.42 -1.43
CA LEU A 356 -3.95 6.92 -2.10
C LEU A 356 -4.84 5.75 -2.52
N THR A 357 -6.12 5.84 -2.23
CA THR A 357 -7.10 4.76 -2.50
C THR A 357 -8.16 5.22 -3.48
N CYS A 358 -8.46 4.40 -4.47
CA CYS A 358 -9.63 4.51 -5.34
C CYS A 358 -10.70 3.52 -4.88
N PHE A 359 -11.83 4.02 -4.42
CA PHE A 359 -12.99 3.21 -4.08
C PHE A 359 -14.02 3.27 -5.21
N ASN A 360 -14.46 2.11 -5.67
CA ASN A 360 -15.57 1.97 -6.62
C ASN A 360 -16.87 1.65 -5.85
N PRO A 361 -17.82 2.60 -5.70
CA PRO A 361 -19.05 2.36 -4.94
C PRO A 361 -19.97 1.31 -5.55
N GLU A 362 -19.97 1.17 -6.89
CA GLU A 362 -20.82 0.20 -7.60
C GLU A 362 -20.36 -1.24 -7.35
N LYS A 363 -19.04 -1.45 -7.38
CA LYS A 363 -18.43 -2.79 -7.19
C LYS A 363 -18.11 -3.10 -5.74
N GLY A 364 -17.99 -2.08 -4.89
CA GLY A 364 -17.54 -2.21 -3.50
C GLY A 364 -16.05 -2.58 -3.37
N THR A 365 -15.21 -2.26 -4.38
CA THR A 365 -13.79 -2.62 -4.41
C THR A 365 -12.91 -1.41 -4.16
N PHE A 366 -11.73 -1.68 -3.56
CA PHE A 366 -10.70 -0.70 -3.26
C PHE A 366 -9.43 -1.04 -4.03
N ASP A 367 -8.87 -0.04 -4.72
CA ASP A 367 -7.56 -0.09 -5.36
C ASP A 367 -6.65 0.89 -4.62
N ASN A 368 -5.59 0.39 -3.99
CA ASN A 368 -4.68 1.20 -3.18
C ASN A 368 -3.38 1.46 -3.95
N TYR A 369 -2.85 2.68 -3.89
CA TYR A 369 -1.64 3.15 -4.56
C TYR A 369 -0.65 3.71 -3.54
N HIS A 370 0.66 3.51 -3.80
CA HIS A 370 1.74 3.92 -2.91
C HIS A 370 2.83 4.69 -3.68
N ILE A 371 3.91 5.05 -3.00
CA ILE A 371 5.01 5.80 -3.59
C ILE A 371 5.62 5.09 -4.83
N GLU A 372 5.59 3.76 -4.84
CA GLU A 372 6.06 2.92 -5.93
C GLU A 372 5.24 3.10 -7.21
N ASP A 373 3.98 3.50 -7.09
CA ASP A 373 3.08 3.80 -8.20
C ASP A 373 3.29 5.21 -8.78
N GLY A 374 4.20 6.00 -8.20
CA GLY A 374 4.55 7.36 -8.64
C GLY A 374 3.97 8.49 -7.79
N LEU A 375 3.41 8.19 -6.62
CA LEU A 375 2.91 9.20 -5.69
C LEU A 375 4.05 10.04 -5.08
N GLN A 376 3.70 11.22 -4.53
CA GLN A 376 4.63 12.07 -3.80
C GLN A 376 5.25 11.37 -2.57
N GLY A 377 4.54 10.41 -2.01
CA GLY A 377 4.86 9.62 -0.80
C GLY A 377 3.62 8.89 -0.35
N ASN A 378 3.73 8.10 0.71
CA ASN A 378 2.58 7.40 1.28
C ASN A 378 1.77 8.29 2.23
N GLU A 379 2.41 9.27 2.89
CA GLU A 379 1.73 10.17 3.82
C GLU A 379 1.17 11.40 3.11
N PHE A 380 -0.15 11.60 3.21
CA PHE A 380 -0.87 12.74 2.66
C PHE A 380 -1.30 13.72 3.73
N SER A 381 -1.41 15.00 3.36
CA SER A 381 -1.86 16.06 4.25
C SER A 381 -3.38 16.05 4.40
N VAL A 382 -3.85 16.30 5.62
CA VAL A 382 -5.28 16.38 5.92
C VAL A 382 -5.91 17.54 5.16
N LYS A 383 -7.03 17.26 4.45
CA LYS A 383 -7.80 18.24 3.68
C LYS A 383 -6.98 18.94 2.58
N SER A 384 -5.92 18.33 2.10
CA SER A 384 -5.07 18.86 1.04
C SER A 384 -5.39 18.19 -0.29
N SER A 385 -6.59 18.42 -0.79
CA SER A 385 -7.02 17.92 -2.10
C SER A 385 -7.84 18.96 -2.86
N TYR A 386 -7.83 18.84 -4.19
CA TYR A 386 -8.59 19.69 -5.08
C TYR A 386 -8.87 18.95 -6.39
N SER A 387 -10.00 19.27 -7.02
CA SER A 387 -10.39 18.72 -8.33
C SER A 387 -10.70 19.85 -9.29
N GLN A 388 -10.08 19.81 -10.48
CA GLN A 388 -10.32 20.79 -11.56
C GLN A 388 -10.08 20.15 -12.92
N ASP A 389 -10.99 20.40 -13.89
CA ASP A 389 -10.87 19.97 -15.30
C ASP A 389 -10.59 18.47 -15.49
N GLY A 390 -11.15 17.64 -14.58
CA GLY A 390 -10.96 16.19 -14.56
C GLY A 390 -9.59 15.73 -14.06
N ILE A 391 -8.78 16.63 -13.52
CA ILE A 391 -7.54 16.33 -12.82
C ILE A 391 -7.80 16.37 -11.32
N LEU A 392 -7.32 15.38 -10.60
CA LEU A 392 -7.30 15.36 -9.15
C LEU A 392 -5.89 15.71 -8.64
N TYR A 393 -5.87 16.51 -7.58
CA TYR A 393 -4.67 17.00 -6.93
C TYR A 393 -4.68 16.60 -5.46
N PHE A 394 -3.61 15.98 -4.98
CA PHE A 394 -3.46 15.58 -3.58
C PHE A 394 -2.11 16.03 -3.04
N GLY A 395 -2.15 16.86 -1.99
CA GLY A 395 -0.97 17.34 -1.30
C GLY A 395 -0.52 16.38 -0.19
N GLY A 396 0.78 16.24 -0.03
CA GLY A 396 1.37 15.42 1.02
C GLY A 396 2.66 16.03 1.55
N ILE A 397 3.37 15.26 2.37
CA ILE A 397 4.57 15.75 3.08
C ILE A 397 5.76 16.05 2.17
N ASN A 398 5.79 15.50 0.94
CA ASN A 398 6.89 15.66 -0.01
C ASN A 398 6.52 16.44 -1.27
N GLY A 399 5.33 17.06 -1.31
CA GLY A 399 4.87 17.80 -2.48
C GLY A 399 3.46 17.44 -2.90
N LEU A 400 3.22 17.47 -4.21
CA LEU A 400 1.92 17.31 -4.84
C LEU A 400 1.89 16.09 -5.77
N THR A 401 0.85 15.29 -5.67
CA THR A 401 0.47 14.28 -6.67
C THR A 401 -0.70 14.79 -7.47
N LEU A 402 -0.65 14.68 -8.80
CA LEU A 402 -1.76 15.02 -9.69
C LEU A 402 -1.93 13.93 -10.76
N PHE A 403 -3.18 13.71 -11.17
CA PHE A 403 -3.50 12.68 -12.17
C PHE A 403 -4.92 12.85 -12.72
N ARG A 404 -5.15 12.23 -13.88
CA ARG A 404 -6.50 12.02 -14.41
C ARG A 404 -6.99 10.62 -14.02
N PRO A 405 -8.09 10.50 -13.27
CA PRO A 405 -8.65 9.18 -12.89
C PRO A 405 -8.89 8.25 -14.08
N SER A 406 -9.23 8.80 -15.24
CA SER A 406 -9.44 8.04 -16.47
C SER A 406 -8.18 7.35 -17.00
N ASP A 407 -7.00 7.81 -16.61
CA ASP A 407 -5.71 7.30 -17.12
C ASP A 407 -5.10 6.27 -16.15
N VAL A 408 -5.58 6.24 -14.92
CA VAL A 408 -5.14 5.27 -13.91
C VAL A 408 -5.63 3.87 -14.30
N GLY A 409 -4.69 2.91 -14.35
CA GLY A 409 -4.97 1.52 -14.75
C GLY A 409 -5.02 1.28 -16.27
N LYS A 410 -4.88 2.33 -17.11
CA LYS A 410 -4.64 2.15 -18.55
C LYS A 410 -3.15 1.94 -18.77
N GLN A 411 -2.73 0.70 -18.81
CA GLN A 411 -1.34 0.40 -19.12
C GLN A 411 -1.14 0.21 -20.62
N VAL A 412 -0.14 0.89 -21.14
CA VAL A 412 0.38 0.70 -22.51
C VAL A 412 1.56 -0.26 -22.39
N GLY A 413 1.47 -1.43 -23.04
CA GLY A 413 2.59 -2.35 -23.23
C GLY A 413 2.88 -3.24 -22.00
N MET A 414 2.05 -4.24 -21.74
CA MET A 414 2.39 -5.26 -20.74
C MET A 414 3.29 -6.34 -21.34
N GLU A 415 4.52 -6.43 -20.84
CA GLU A 415 5.25 -7.68 -20.89
C GLU A 415 4.60 -8.69 -19.92
N LYS A 416 4.64 -9.98 -20.31
CA LYS A 416 4.12 -11.08 -19.46
C LYS A 416 4.79 -11.04 -18.09
N VAL A 417 4.01 -11.15 -17.03
CA VAL A 417 4.55 -11.36 -15.67
C VAL A 417 5.23 -12.73 -15.64
N GLU A 418 6.53 -12.77 -15.39
CA GLU A 418 7.29 -14.02 -15.26
C GLU A 418 7.61 -14.29 -13.79
N LEU A 419 7.12 -15.39 -13.24
CA LEU A 419 7.46 -15.82 -11.88
C LEU A 419 8.74 -16.65 -11.87
N ARG A 420 9.67 -16.33 -10.97
CA ARG A 420 10.86 -17.12 -10.68
C ARG A 420 10.96 -17.47 -9.19
N MET A 421 11.38 -18.71 -8.92
CA MET A 421 11.85 -19.10 -7.60
C MET A 421 13.30 -18.64 -7.46
N VAL A 422 13.62 -17.86 -6.45
CA VAL A 422 14.96 -17.26 -6.30
C VAL A 422 15.82 -18.09 -5.36
N ASP A 423 15.36 -18.26 -4.13
CA ASP A 423 16.09 -18.95 -3.08
C ASP A 423 15.18 -19.92 -2.29
N PHE A 424 15.84 -20.96 -1.76
CA PHE A 424 15.24 -21.94 -0.86
C PHE A 424 15.95 -21.93 0.48
N TYR A 425 15.19 -21.96 1.55
CA TYR A 425 15.74 -21.94 2.90
C TYR A 425 15.24 -23.13 3.70
N VAL A 426 16.11 -23.75 4.47
CA VAL A 426 15.78 -24.83 5.42
C VAL A 426 16.20 -24.40 6.82
N ASN A 427 15.26 -24.44 7.77
CA ASN A 427 15.47 -23.99 9.16
C ASN A 427 16.11 -22.58 9.23
N GLY A 428 15.69 -21.68 8.31
CA GLY A 428 16.17 -20.30 8.21
C GLY A 428 17.54 -20.10 7.56
N LYS A 429 18.16 -21.16 7.02
CA LYS A 429 19.45 -21.08 6.33
C LYS A 429 19.25 -21.26 4.82
N PRO A 430 19.92 -20.47 3.97
CA PRO A 430 19.87 -20.66 2.53
C PRO A 430 20.48 -22.01 2.16
N VAL A 431 19.94 -22.63 1.11
CA VAL A 431 20.36 -23.95 0.60
C VAL A 431 21.10 -23.78 -0.72
N HIS A 432 22.25 -24.42 -0.84
CA HIS A 432 23.05 -24.45 -2.07
C HIS A 432 23.04 -25.83 -2.70
N ALA A 433 23.40 -25.89 -3.97
CA ALA A 433 23.52 -27.16 -4.69
C ALA A 433 24.51 -28.10 -4.00
N GLY A 434 24.06 -29.35 -3.72
CA GLY A 434 24.85 -30.36 -3.02
C GLY A 434 24.68 -30.36 -1.49
N ASP A 435 23.96 -29.39 -0.90
CA ASP A 435 23.65 -29.40 0.53
C ASP A 435 22.80 -30.62 0.91
N ARG A 436 23.01 -31.10 2.13
CA ARG A 436 22.36 -32.33 2.60
C ARG A 436 21.49 -32.10 3.82
N SER A 437 20.37 -32.81 3.83
CA SER A 437 19.50 -33.01 4.96
C SER A 437 19.48 -34.49 5.34
N GLY A 438 20.17 -34.86 6.41
CA GLY A 438 20.39 -36.27 6.80
C GLY A 438 21.15 -37.05 5.71
N HIS A 439 20.50 -38.03 5.10
CA HIS A 439 21.07 -38.83 4.01
C HIS A 439 20.71 -38.33 2.61
N TYR A 440 19.84 -37.31 2.51
CA TYR A 440 19.30 -36.81 1.26
C TYR A 440 20.05 -35.56 0.82
N THR A 441 20.34 -35.42 -0.47
CA THR A 441 20.75 -34.15 -1.07
C THR A 441 19.49 -33.29 -1.22
N ILE A 442 19.49 -32.07 -0.66
CA ILE A 442 18.32 -31.18 -0.68
C ILE A 442 18.02 -30.79 -2.11
N ILE A 443 19.00 -30.23 -2.81
CA ILE A 443 18.97 -29.84 -4.21
C ILE A 443 20.29 -30.23 -4.90
N ASP A 444 20.24 -30.64 -6.17
CA ASP A 444 21.41 -31.08 -6.93
C ASP A 444 21.99 -29.99 -7.84
N ARG A 445 21.24 -28.93 -8.08
CA ARG A 445 21.58 -27.80 -8.97
C ARG A 445 21.09 -26.48 -8.41
N TRP A 446 21.30 -25.41 -9.13
CA TRP A 446 20.84 -24.06 -8.75
C TRP A 446 19.31 -24.03 -8.61
N PHE A 447 18.83 -23.49 -7.47
CA PHE A 447 17.42 -23.62 -7.05
C PHE A 447 16.39 -23.18 -8.08
N PRO A 448 16.53 -22.07 -8.84
CA PRO A 448 15.57 -21.69 -9.89
C PRO A 448 15.31 -22.74 -10.98
N MET A 449 16.19 -23.74 -11.09
CA MET A 449 16.08 -24.84 -12.08
C MET A 449 15.67 -26.18 -11.44
N VAL A 450 15.21 -26.15 -10.19
CA VAL A 450 14.87 -27.35 -9.41
C VAL A 450 13.35 -27.52 -9.40
N ASP A 451 12.90 -28.74 -9.72
CA ASP A 451 11.48 -29.11 -9.66
C ASP A 451 11.16 -29.98 -8.44
N GLU A 452 12.20 -30.50 -7.76
CA GLU A 452 12.06 -31.40 -6.63
C GLU A 452 13.09 -31.10 -5.54
N VAL A 453 12.64 -31.04 -4.28
CA VAL A 453 13.44 -30.82 -3.10
C VAL A 453 13.26 -31.97 -2.12
N ASN A 454 14.37 -32.49 -1.58
CA ASN A 454 14.36 -33.59 -0.63
C ASN A 454 14.79 -33.15 0.77
N LEU A 455 13.88 -33.25 1.73
CA LEU A 455 14.09 -32.89 3.14
C LEU A 455 14.02 -34.13 4.04
N SER A 456 14.70 -34.11 5.16
CA SER A 456 14.58 -35.14 6.19
C SER A 456 13.49 -34.78 7.21
N HIS A 457 13.00 -35.74 7.95
CA HIS A 457 12.09 -35.54 9.08
C HIS A 457 12.62 -34.59 10.19
N ARG A 458 13.91 -34.22 10.14
CA ARG A 458 14.54 -33.31 11.11
C ARG A 458 14.36 -31.85 10.74
N ASP A 459 14.04 -31.57 9.48
CA ASP A 459 13.83 -30.21 9.00
C ASP A 459 12.43 -29.75 9.38
N LYS A 460 12.36 -28.77 10.27
CA LYS A 460 11.10 -28.30 10.86
C LYS A 460 10.43 -27.21 10.04
N SER A 461 11.21 -26.51 9.23
CA SER A 461 10.68 -25.42 8.41
C SER A 461 11.48 -25.29 7.13
N PHE A 462 10.78 -24.85 6.08
CA PHE A 462 11.41 -24.36 4.85
C PHE A 462 10.67 -23.14 4.33
N SER A 463 11.36 -22.35 3.52
CA SER A 463 10.75 -21.21 2.83
C SER A 463 11.26 -21.08 1.41
N ILE A 464 10.41 -20.56 0.56
CA ILE A 464 10.63 -20.31 -0.86
C ILE A 464 10.56 -18.81 -1.08
N GLU A 465 11.60 -18.23 -1.65
CA GLU A 465 11.62 -16.83 -2.04
C GLU A 465 11.28 -16.71 -3.52
N LEU A 466 10.34 -15.82 -3.82
CA LEU A 466 9.80 -15.59 -5.15
C LEU A 466 10.22 -14.22 -5.67
N SER A 467 10.34 -14.08 -6.99
CA SER A 467 10.54 -12.80 -7.64
C SER A 467 9.96 -12.84 -9.06
N THR A 468 9.52 -11.71 -9.55
CA THR A 468 9.23 -11.53 -10.98
C THR A 468 10.47 -11.08 -11.76
N MET A 469 11.59 -10.82 -11.07
CA MET A 469 12.82 -10.24 -11.64
C MET A 469 12.61 -8.93 -12.41
N SER A 470 11.44 -8.34 -12.27
CA SER A 470 11.11 -7.03 -12.85
C SER A 470 11.52 -5.93 -11.89
N PHE A 471 12.22 -4.92 -12.40
CA PHE A 471 12.57 -3.69 -11.69
C PHE A 471 11.60 -2.55 -11.99
N SER A 472 10.53 -2.85 -12.74
CA SER A 472 9.43 -1.91 -12.88
C SER A 472 8.71 -1.77 -11.53
N ASN A 473 8.19 -0.57 -11.23
CA ASN A 473 7.40 -0.29 -10.04
C ASN A 473 6.02 -1.00 -10.06
N ARG A 474 6.01 -2.28 -10.46
CA ARG A 474 4.78 -3.07 -10.56
C ARG A 474 4.40 -3.60 -9.20
N ARG A 475 3.17 -3.35 -8.82
CA ARG A 475 2.58 -4.00 -7.65
C ARG A 475 2.34 -5.47 -7.97
N VAL A 476 3.16 -6.34 -7.38
CA VAL A 476 3.08 -7.79 -7.56
C VAL A 476 2.47 -8.42 -6.31
N THR A 477 1.43 -9.21 -6.49
CA THR A 477 0.89 -10.10 -5.45
C THR A 477 1.26 -11.54 -5.80
N TYR A 478 1.89 -12.23 -4.86
CA TYR A 478 2.25 -13.65 -5.03
C TYR A 478 1.17 -14.52 -4.42
N TYR A 479 0.85 -15.62 -5.12
CA TYR A 479 -0.12 -16.61 -4.68
C TYR A 479 0.53 -17.98 -4.64
N TYR A 480 0.12 -18.80 -3.69
CA TYR A 480 0.51 -20.20 -3.64
C TYR A 480 -0.66 -21.10 -3.27
N CYS A 481 -0.59 -22.36 -3.65
CA CYS A 481 -1.49 -23.40 -3.17
C CYS A 481 -0.73 -24.71 -2.94
N ILE A 482 -1.21 -25.53 -2.01
CA ILE A 482 -0.60 -26.81 -1.62
C ILE A 482 -1.55 -27.93 -2.02
N ASN A 483 -1.04 -28.97 -2.68
CA ASN A 483 -1.76 -30.20 -2.99
C ASN A 483 -3.15 -29.97 -3.62
N ASN A 484 -3.25 -29.03 -4.57
CA ASN A 484 -4.49 -28.61 -5.24
C ASN A 484 -5.57 -28.00 -4.31
N GLY A 485 -5.18 -27.45 -3.15
CA GLY A 485 -6.05 -26.65 -2.31
C GLY A 485 -6.36 -25.27 -2.93
N ASP A 486 -6.94 -24.39 -2.13
CA ASP A 486 -7.26 -23.02 -2.53
C ASP A 486 -6.00 -22.17 -2.68
N TRP A 487 -6.08 -21.13 -3.53
CA TRP A 487 -5.02 -20.17 -3.68
C TRP A 487 -4.98 -19.21 -2.49
N ILE A 488 -3.82 -19.07 -1.89
CA ILE A 488 -3.55 -18.18 -0.75
C ILE A 488 -2.70 -17.03 -1.27
N ALA A 489 -3.17 -15.80 -1.10
CA ALA A 489 -2.40 -14.59 -1.42
C ALA A 489 -1.41 -14.28 -0.29
N LEU A 490 -0.20 -13.87 -0.65
CA LEU A 490 0.73 -13.24 0.29
C LEU A 490 0.31 -11.80 0.54
N GLU A 491 0.61 -11.29 1.74
CA GLU A 491 0.44 -9.89 2.06
C GLU A 491 1.29 -9.00 1.15
N TYR A 492 0.84 -7.77 0.95
CA TYR A 492 1.56 -6.80 0.13
C TYR A 492 3.02 -6.63 0.58
N GLY A 493 3.94 -6.67 -0.39
CA GLY A 493 5.39 -6.57 -0.14
C GLY A 493 6.05 -7.85 0.36
N GLN A 494 5.29 -8.92 0.62
CA GLN A 494 5.86 -10.23 0.94
C GLN A 494 6.11 -11.04 -0.33
N ASN A 495 7.30 -11.59 -0.45
CA ASN A 495 7.72 -12.45 -1.55
C ASN A 495 8.20 -13.83 -1.08
N ARG A 496 8.02 -14.14 0.20
CA ARG A 496 8.51 -15.39 0.80
C ARG A 496 7.36 -16.22 1.37
N ILE A 497 7.21 -17.43 0.87
CA ILE A 497 6.29 -18.44 1.38
C ILE A 497 7.03 -19.23 2.46
N SER A 498 6.46 -19.37 3.65
CA SER A 498 7.10 -20.08 4.77
C SER A 498 6.21 -21.20 5.28
N PHE A 499 6.79 -22.38 5.46
CA PHE A 499 6.14 -23.58 5.97
C PHE A 499 6.82 -24.01 7.27
N ILE A 500 6.03 -24.25 8.30
CA ILE A 500 6.51 -24.59 9.64
C ILE A 500 5.84 -25.90 10.09
N ASN A 501 6.59 -26.76 10.76
CA ASN A 501 6.14 -28.05 11.32
C ASN A 501 5.51 -28.98 10.26
N MET A 502 6.18 -29.11 9.12
CA MET A 502 5.72 -30.00 8.05
C MET A 502 5.84 -31.47 8.48
N GLU A 503 4.78 -32.22 8.23
CA GLU A 503 4.77 -33.68 8.43
C GLU A 503 5.52 -34.37 7.29
N THR A 504 5.85 -35.66 7.51
CA THR A 504 6.47 -36.48 6.47
C THR A 504 5.48 -36.76 5.36
N GLY A 505 5.90 -36.54 4.10
CA GLY A 505 5.03 -36.67 2.95
C GLY A 505 5.53 -35.91 1.73
N THR A 506 4.74 -35.91 0.67
CA THR A 506 5.02 -35.19 -0.57
C THR A 506 4.07 -34.01 -0.69
N TYR A 507 4.62 -32.83 -0.87
CA TYR A 507 3.89 -31.57 -1.01
C TYR A 507 4.12 -31.02 -2.42
N ARG A 508 3.06 -30.82 -3.17
CA ARG A 508 3.08 -30.10 -4.45
C ARG A 508 2.68 -28.66 -4.20
N ILE A 509 3.64 -27.75 -4.35
CA ILE A 509 3.44 -26.32 -4.12
C ILE A 509 3.37 -25.67 -5.51
N ARG A 510 2.21 -25.12 -5.84
CA ARG A 510 2.02 -24.33 -7.06
C ARG A 510 2.03 -22.85 -6.68
N MET A 511 2.69 -22.05 -7.51
CA MET A 511 2.92 -20.63 -7.25
C MET A 511 2.65 -19.83 -8.52
N LYS A 512 2.08 -18.65 -8.36
CA LYS A 512 1.88 -17.67 -9.44
C LYS A 512 2.06 -16.25 -8.89
N ALA A 513 2.33 -15.32 -9.78
CA ALA A 513 2.35 -13.90 -9.50
C ALA A 513 1.28 -13.18 -10.31
N GLU A 514 0.66 -12.18 -9.73
CA GLU A 514 -0.30 -11.31 -10.42
C GLU A 514 0.14 -9.86 -10.28
N ALA A 515 0.12 -9.13 -11.39
CA ALA A 515 0.36 -7.70 -11.42
C ALA A 515 -0.64 -7.06 -12.39
N TYR A 516 -1.37 -6.04 -11.93
CA TYR A 516 -2.33 -5.26 -12.73
C TYR A 516 -3.38 -6.10 -13.50
N GLY A 517 -3.81 -7.22 -12.93
CA GLY A 517 -4.80 -8.11 -13.55
C GLY A 517 -4.23 -9.17 -14.49
N GLU A 518 -2.92 -9.13 -14.78
CA GLU A 518 -2.20 -10.18 -15.52
C GLU A 518 -1.61 -11.20 -14.56
N SER A 519 -1.72 -12.47 -14.91
CA SER A 519 -1.22 -13.59 -14.11
C SER A 519 -0.03 -14.26 -14.81
N SER A 520 1.00 -14.58 -14.05
CA SER A 520 2.13 -15.37 -14.54
C SER A 520 1.72 -16.81 -14.88
N GLU A 521 2.58 -17.51 -15.59
CA GLU A 521 2.51 -18.97 -15.67
C GLU A 521 2.67 -19.58 -14.26
N VAL A 522 1.95 -20.67 -14.00
CA VAL A 522 2.03 -21.39 -12.74
C VAL A 522 3.33 -22.18 -12.67
N LYS A 523 4.15 -21.92 -11.66
CA LYS A 523 5.33 -22.73 -11.31
C LYS A 523 4.95 -23.78 -10.28
N GLU A 524 5.50 -24.98 -10.42
CA GLU A 524 5.28 -26.09 -9.48
C GLU A 524 6.61 -26.55 -8.90
N LEU A 525 6.63 -26.76 -7.57
CA LEU A 525 7.75 -27.34 -6.83
C LEU A 525 7.25 -28.51 -5.99
N THR A 526 7.89 -29.68 -6.13
CA THR A 526 7.60 -30.85 -5.30
C THR A 526 8.58 -30.89 -4.14
N VAL A 527 8.09 -30.83 -2.91
CA VAL A 527 8.90 -30.97 -1.71
C VAL A 527 8.60 -32.31 -1.05
N MET A 528 9.61 -33.18 -0.94
CA MET A 528 9.50 -34.48 -0.27
C MET A 528 10.15 -34.42 1.10
N VAL A 529 9.35 -34.60 2.15
CA VAL A 529 9.82 -34.73 3.53
C VAL A 529 9.87 -36.22 3.87
N HIS A 530 11.07 -36.80 3.87
CA HIS A 530 11.27 -38.22 4.07
C HIS A 530 11.07 -38.65 5.53
N PRO A 531 10.38 -39.76 5.78
CA PRO A 531 10.20 -40.30 7.13
C PRO A 531 11.52 -40.81 7.72
N VAL A 532 11.55 -41.05 9.02
CA VAL A 532 12.65 -41.76 9.70
C VAL A 532 12.82 -43.15 9.05
N TRP A 533 14.08 -43.63 8.96
CA TRP A 533 14.43 -44.87 8.25
C TRP A 533 13.58 -46.07 8.67
N TYR A 534 13.26 -46.16 9.96
CA TYR A 534 12.47 -47.28 10.52
C TYR A 534 10.95 -47.19 10.21
N LEU A 535 10.46 -46.07 9.68
CA LEU A 535 9.10 -45.88 9.15
C LEU A 535 9.07 -45.83 7.62
N SER A 536 10.21 -46.06 6.96
CA SER A 536 10.26 -46.12 5.50
C SER A 536 9.46 -47.31 4.97
N THR A 537 8.95 -47.20 3.74
CA THR A 537 8.16 -48.24 3.07
C THR A 537 8.90 -49.59 3.07
N LEU A 538 10.22 -49.55 2.89
CA LEU A 538 11.04 -50.74 2.91
C LEU A 538 11.15 -51.34 4.34
N ALA A 539 11.30 -50.53 5.37
CA ALA A 539 11.31 -51.00 6.76
C ALA A 539 9.97 -51.63 7.15
N VAL A 540 8.86 -51.00 6.76
CA VAL A 540 7.50 -51.53 7.00
C VAL A 540 7.31 -52.88 6.29
N MET A 541 7.80 -53.05 5.05
CA MET A 541 7.76 -54.33 4.36
C MET A 541 8.59 -55.40 5.08
N VAL A 542 9.80 -55.04 5.56
CA VAL A 542 10.64 -55.96 6.37
C VAL A 542 9.93 -56.37 7.67
N TYR A 543 9.30 -55.42 8.38
CA TYR A 543 8.52 -55.74 9.57
C TYR A 543 7.35 -56.66 9.27
N PHE A 544 6.64 -56.46 8.16
CA PHE A 544 5.56 -57.34 7.76
C PHE A 544 6.07 -58.76 7.45
N VAL A 545 7.18 -58.91 6.74
CA VAL A 545 7.82 -60.24 6.48
C VAL A 545 8.24 -60.90 7.80
N LEU A 546 8.88 -60.16 8.71
CA LEU A 546 9.24 -60.68 10.03
C LEU A 546 8.00 -61.14 10.83
N LEU A 547 6.93 -60.39 10.79
CA LEU A 547 5.70 -60.72 11.46
C LEU A 547 5.07 -62.03 10.89
N LEU A 548 5.07 -62.16 9.57
CA LEU A 548 4.65 -63.38 8.89
C LEU A 548 5.56 -64.58 9.28
N PHE A 549 6.88 -64.35 9.38
CA PHE A 549 7.84 -65.38 9.78
C PHE A 549 7.57 -65.81 11.25
N ILE A 550 7.42 -64.86 12.15
CA ILE A 550 7.05 -65.17 13.55
C ILE A 550 5.75 -65.95 13.61
N PHE A 551 4.72 -65.50 12.90
CA PHE A 551 3.45 -66.21 12.81
C PHE A 551 3.61 -67.65 12.33
N TYR A 552 4.43 -67.85 11.28
CA TYR A 552 4.75 -69.19 10.77
C TYR A 552 5.43 -70.05 11.82
N VAL A 553 6.43 -69.52 12.52
CA VAL A 553 7.13 -70.26 13.62
C VAL A 553 6.16 -70.64 14.75
N VAL A 554 5.28 -69.69 15.14
CA VAL A 554 4.24 -69.97 16.15
C VAL A 554 3.30 -71.10 15.66
N LEU A 555 2.88 -71.07 14.40
CA LEU A 555 2.05 -72.16 13.84
C LEU A 555 2.78 -73.52 13.86
N LEU A 556 4.08 -73.56 13.56
CA LEU A 556 4.88 -74.79 13.69
C LEU A 556 4.95 -75.29 15.14
N GLN A 557 5.21 -74.39 16.10
CA GLN A 557 5.22 -74.75 17.52
C GLN A 557 3.85 -75.26 18.01
N VAL A 558 2.80 -74.59 17.64
CA VAL A 558 1.41 -75.05 17.96
C VAL A 558 1.17 -76.44 17.34
N LYS A 559 1.56 -76.65 16.08
CA LYS A 559 1.44 -77.95 15.43
C LYS A 559 2.26 -79.05 16.14
N GLU A 560 3.47 -78.78 16.53
CA GLU A 560 4.31 -79.71 17.32
C GLU A 560 3.73 -79.95 18.72
N HIS A 561 3.21 -78.92 19.37
CA HIS A 561 2.51 -79.06 20.66
C HIS A 561 1.28 -79.99 20.56
N PHE A 562 0.46 -79.79 19.52
CA PHE A 562 -0.66 -80.70 19.29
C PHE A 562 -0.26 -82.13 18.95
N LYS A 563 0.84 -82.32 18.19
CA LYS A 563 1.40 -83.66 17.98
C LYS A 563 1.84 -84.31 19.29
N ALA A 564 2.62 -83.60 20.10
CA ALA A 564 3.10 -84.07 21.38
C ALA A 564 1.93 -84.45 22.30
N LYS A 565 0.87 -83.59 22.34
CA LYS A 565 -0.32 -83.87 23.14
C LYS A 565 -1.06 -85.13 22.65
N ARG A 566 -1.19 -85.35 21.36
CA ARG A 566 -1.78 -86.59 20.79
C ARG A 566 -0.96 -87.82 21.07
N ILE A 567 0.37 -87.71 21.10
CA ILE A 567 1.25 -88.84 21.46
C ILE A 567 1.08 -89.15 22.96
N LEU A 568 1.02 -88.13 23.80
CA LEU A 568 0.80 -88.30 25.25
C LEU A 568 -0.57 -88.97 25.54
N GLU A 569 -1.63 -88.51 24.84
CA GLU A 569 -2.94 -89.14 24.94
C GLU A 569 -2.96 -90.61 24.50
N LYS A 570 -2.27 -90.92 23.42
CA LYS A 570 -2.14 -92.32 23.00
C LYS A 570 -1.35 -93.18 24.01
N HIS A 571 -0.26 -92.63 24.60
CA HIS A 571 0.45 -93.36 25.65
C HIS A 571 -0.43 -93.62 26.86
N ARG A 572 -1.20 -92.64 27.30
CA ARG A 572 -2.09 -92.75 28.41
C ARG A 572 -3.19 -93.79 28.13
N GLN A 573 -3.80 -93.84 26.94
CA GLN A 573 -4.74 -94.86 26.52
C GLN A 573 -4.12 -96.26 26.53
N VAL A 574 -2.87 -96.44 26.11
CA VAL A 574 -2.15 -97.72 26.15
C VAL A 574 -1.86 -98.16 27.60
N GLU A 575 -1.48 -97.21 28.47
CA GLU A 575 -1.31 -97.49 29.92
C GLU A 575 -2.60 -97.93 30.60
N GLU A 576 -3.70 -97.16 30.37
CA GLU A 576 -5.03 -97.55 30.88
C GLU A 576 -5.49 -98.91 30.37
N LEU A 577 -5.17 -99.24 29.11
CA LEU A 577 -5.49 -100.55 28.56
C LEU A 577 -4.60 -101.65 29.16
N ASN A 578 -3.35 -101.36 29.44
CA ASN A 578 -2.45 -102.31 30.11
C ASN A 578 -2.86 -102.54 31.60
N GLU A 579 -3.18 -101.46 32.30
CA GLU A 579 -3.69 -101.56 33.67
C GLU A 579 -5.01 -102.40 33.70
N ALA A 580 -5.97 -102.13 32.80
CA ALA A 580 -7.17 -102.92 32.68
C ALA A 580 -6.92 -104.38 32.35
N ARG A 581 -5.87 -104.69 31.50
CA ARG A 581 -5.46 -106.07 31.26
C ARG A 581 -4.85 -106.73 32.51
N ILE A 582 -3.99 -105.99 33.26
CA ILE A 582 -3.39 -106.52 34.52
C ILE A 582 -4.52 -106.78 35.50
N GLN A 583 -5.43 -105.86 35.70
CA GLN A 583 -6.58 -106.08 36.57
C GLN A 583 -7.45 -107.28 36.15
N PHE A 584 -7.70 -107.43 34.84
CA PHE A 584 -8.42 -108.58 34.30
C PHE A 584 -7.69 -109.87 34.59
N PHE A 585 -6.38 -109.96 34.38
CA PHE A 585 -5.54 -111.13 34.70
C PHE A 585 -5.50 -111.40 36.25
N MET A 586 -5.41 -110.36 37.07
CA MET A 586 -5.49 -110.49 38.53
C MET A 586 -6.86 -111.02 38.96
N ASN A 587 -7.96 -110.51 38.42
CA ASN A 587 -9.35 -111.01 38.75
C ASN A 587 -9.53 -112.49 38.30
N ILE A 588 -9.05 -112.88 37.11
CA ILE A 588 -9.11 -114.30 36.66
C ILE A 588 -8.21 -115.17 37.55
N SER A 589 -6.99 -114.71 37.97
CA SER A 589 -6.14 -115.50 38.88
C SER A 589 -6.78 -115.69 40.24
N HIS A 590 -7.58 -114.70 40.67
CA HIS A 590 -8.36 -114.80 41.94
C HIS A 590 -9.54 -115.78 41.86
N GLU A 591 -10.27 -115.78 40.71
CA GLU A 591 -11.38 -116.71 40.41
C GLU A 591 -10.86 -118.16 40.21
N ILE A 592 -9.65 -118.38 39.70
CA ILE A 592 -9.10 -119.73 39.54
C ILE A 592 -8.56 -120.31 40.91
N ARG A 593 -8.37 -119.44 41.94
CA ARG A 593 -7.90 -119.79 43.24
C ARG A 593 -8.99 -120.06 44.28
N THR A 594 -10.20 -119.78 43.94
CA THR A 594 -11.40 -120.14 44.68
C THR A 594 -11.96 -121.42 44.09
#